data_d8b0f5a638acb3b8c4b83d9be715e2f5
#
_entry.id   d8b0f5a638acb3b8c4b83d9be715e2f5
#
_cell.length_a   1.000
_cell.length_b   1.000
_cell.length_c   1.000
_cell.angle_alpha   90.00
_cell.angle_beta   90.00
_cell.angle_gamma   90.00
#
_symmetry.space_group_name_H-M   'P 1'
#
loop_
_entity.id
_entity.type
_entity.pdbx_description
1 polymer ?
#
loop_
_entity_poly.entity_id
_entity_poly.type
_entity_poly.pdbx_seq_one_letter_code
_entity_poly.pdbx_strand_id
1 'polypeptide(L)'
;MAIKHYLQFADFSLDEYEYLIERTKIIKRKFKNYEPYHPLLDRTLVMVFEKNSTRTRLSFEAGMHQLGGAAIYLNTRDSQLGRGEPVEDAAQVMSRMCDIIMIRTFGQEIIDRFSRNSRVPVINGLTNEHHPCQVFADVFTYIEHRGSITGKTVAWVGDANNMLYSWLQAAEVFGFHVNVSTPAGYDINPALVSPANQRYTVFKDPSDACEGANLVTTDVWTSMGYEQENAARLKAFDGWIVDGAKMKRANKEALFMHCLPAHRGEEVSAEVIDGPQSVVWEEAENRLHVQKALLEYLVLARV
;
A
#
# COMPACT_ATOMS: atom_id res chain seq x y z
N MET A 1 -25.78 -8.96 6.66
CA MET A 1 -24.64 -8.20 7.20
C MET A 1 -24.23 -7.15 6.19
N ALA A 2 -23.67 -6.01 6.64
CA ALA A 2 -23.11 -5.02 5.71
C ALA A 2 -21.86 -5.61 5.04
N ILE A 3 -21.67 -5.32 3.76
CA ILE A 3 -20.48 -5.77 3.02
C ILE A 3 -19.27 -5.00 3.55
N LYS A 4 -18.20 -5.71 3.91
CA LYS A 4 -16.93 -5.11 4.30
C LYS A 4 -16.11 -4.82 3.05
N HIS A 5 -15.57 -3.60 2.96
CA HIS A 5 -14.66 -3.17 1.90
C HIS A 5 -13.30 -2.86 2.50
N TYR A 6 -12.27 -2.73 1.66
CA TYR A 6 -10.93 -2.27 2.04
C TYR A 6 -10.49 -1.13 1.11
N LEU A 7 -10.94 0.09 1.41
CA LEU A 7 -10.76 1.27 0.56
C LEU A 7 -9.59 2.15 1.03
N GLN A 8 -9.34 2.13 2.34
CA GLN A 8 -8.24 2.84 2.99
C GLN A 8 -7.75 2.02 4.20
N PHE A 9 -6.59 2.35 4.74
CA PHE A 9 -6.00 1.57 5.82
C PHE A 9 -6.85 1.61 7.11
N ALA A 10 -7.49 2.73 7.39
CA ALA A 10 -8.34 2.92 8.56
C ALA A 10 -9.68 2.16 8.54
N ASP A 11 -10.02 1.46 7.44
CA ASP A 11 -11.26 0.67 7.36
C ASP A 11 -11.26 -0.56 8.25
N PHE A 12 -10.08 -1.00 8.69
CA PHE A 12 -9.90 -2.17 9.55
C PHE A 12 -9.37 -1.77 10.92
N SER A 13 -9.88 -2.43 11.95
CA SER A 13 -9.41 -2.29 13.33
C SER A 13 -8.05 -3.00 13.53
N LEU A 14 -7.40 -2.69 14.66
CA LEU A 14 -6.17 -3.39 15.06
C LEU A 14 -6.39 -4.91 15.15
N ASP A 15 -7.49 -5.35 15.76
CA ASP A 15 -7.81 -6.79 15.92
C ASP A 15 -7.95 -7.48 14.55
N GLU A 16 -8.54 -6.80 13.56
CA GLU A 16 -8.65 -7.34 12.19
C GLU A 16 -7.28 -7.44 11.53
N TYR A 17 -6.40 -6.45 11.70
CA TYR A 17 -5.03 -6.51 11.20
C TYR A 17 -4.20 -7.59 11.90
N GLU A 18 -4.33 -7.76 13.21
CA GLU A 18 -3.66 -8.84 13.95
C GLU A 18 -4.10 -10.22 13.44
N TYR A 19 -5.41 -10.41 13.21
CA TYR A 19 -5.91 -11.61 12.57
C TYR A 19 -5.31 -11.81 11.16
N LEU A 20 -5.30 -10.78 10.33
CA LEU A 20 -4.76 -10.83 8.98
C LEU A 20 -3.25 -11.11 8.97
N ILE A 21 -2.48 -10.56 9.91
CA ILE A 21 -1.05 -10.83 10.08
C ILE A 21 -0.82 -12.31 10.37
N GLU A 22 -1.57 -12.89 11.30
CA GLU A 22 -1.44 -14.33 11.62
C GLU A 22 -1.86 -15.21 10.43
N ARG A 23 -2.93 -14.84 9.71
CA ARG A 23 -3.33 -15.52 8.47
C ARG A 23 -2.24 -15.43 7.41
N THR A 24 -1.64 -14.26 7.25
CA THR A 24 -0.55 -14.03 6.29
C THR A 24 0.64 -14.93 6.58
N LYS A 25 1.07 -15.05 7.84
CA LYS A 25 2.15 -15.96 8.26
C LYS A 25 1.86 -17.42 7.88
N ILE A 26 0.63 -17.87 8.14
CA ILE A 26 0.20 -19.24 7.82
C ILE A 26 0.20 -19.46 6.30
N ILE A 27 -0.37 -18.54 5.52
CA ILE A 27 -0.46 -18.64 4.07
C ILE A 27 0.94 -18.59 3.43
N LYS A 28 1.81 -17.68 3.90
CA LYS A 28 3.21 -17.58 3.44
C LYS A 28 3.99 -18.86 3.72
N ARG A 29 3.86 -19.42 4.93
CA ARG A 29 4.50 -20.71 5.28
C ARG A 29 4.02 -21.83 4.36
N LYS A 30 2.71 -21.96 4.14
CA LYS A 30 2.16 -22.98 3.22
C LYS A 30 2.72 -22.81 1.81
N PHE A 31 2.77 -21.59 1.31
CA PHE A 31 3.33 -21.28 -0.01
C PHE A 31 4.82 -21.68 -0.09
N LYS A 32 5.64 -21.30 0.88
CA LYS A 32 7.07 -21.66 0.92
C LYS A 32 7.33 -23.17 1.03
N ASN A 33 6.41 -23.92 1.64
CA ASN A 33 6.48 -25.37 1.80
C ASN A 33 5.80 -26.14 0.65
N TYR A 34 5.29 -25.47 -0.38
CA TYR A 34 4.51 -26.07 -1.46
C TYR A 34 3.27 -26.84 -0.98
N GLU A 35 2.68 -26.45 0.17
CA GLU A 35 1.46 -27.03 0.69
C GLU A 35 0.25 -26.49 -0.06
N PRO A 36 -0.61 -27.34 -0.68
CA PRO A 36 -1.84 -26.88 -1.33
C PRO A 36 -2.76 -26.16 -0.34
N TYR A 37 -3.29 -25.01 -0.77
CA TYR A 37 -4.22 -24.23 0.03
C TYR A 37 -5.18 -23.45 -0.88
N HIS A 38 -6.42 -23.95 -1.02
CA HIS A 38 -7.40 -23.46 -1.99
C HIS A 38 -8.71 -23.05 -1.32
N PRO A 39 -8.72 -22.09 -0.37
CA PRO A 39 -9.92 -21.67 0.35
C PRO A 39 -10.92 -20.92 -0.54
N LEU A 40 -10.49 -20.41 -1.68
CA LEU A 40 -11.30 -19.63 -2.63
C LEU A 40 -11.57 -20.41 -3.93
N LEU A 41 -11.70 -21.75 -3.81
CA LEU A 41 -12.05 -22.59 -4.97
C LEU A 41 -13.34 -22.07 -5.62
N ASP A 42 -13.34 -21.94 -6.95
CA ASP A 42 -14.47 -21.45 -7.77
C ASP A 42 -14.90 -20.01 -7.47
N ARG A 43 -14.06 -19.20 -6.81
CA ARG A 43 -14.31 -17.76 -6.61
C ARG A 43 -13.62 -16.94 -7.70
N THR A 44 -14.21 -15.79 -8.01
CA THR A 44 -13.72 -14.90 -9.07
C THR A 44 -13.40 -13.52 -8.50
N LEU A 45 -12.15 -13.08 -8.74
CA LEU A 45 -11.69 -11.71 -8.54
C LEU A 45 -11.77 -10.96 -9.86
N VAL A 46 -12.43 -9.80 -9.88
CA VAL A 46 -12.32 -8.83 -11.00
C VAL A 46 -11.34 -7.75 -10.60
N MET A 47 -10.36 -7.49 -11.46
CA MET A 47 -9.35 -6.44 -11.28
C MET A 47 -9.53 -5.34 -12.30
N VAL A 48 -9.97 -4.15 -11.87
CA VAL A 48 -10.20 -2.98 -12.72
C VAL A 48 -8.99 -2.06 -12.64
N PHE A 49 -8.34 -1.80 -13.77
CA PHE A 49 -7.15 -0.95 -13.86
C PHE A 49 -7.38 0.25 -14.78
N GLU A 50 -7.30 1.44 -14.22
CA GLU A 50 -7.18 2.70 -14.95
C GLU A 50 -5.71 3.14 -15.11
N LYS A 51 -4.88 2.77 -14.13
CA LYS A 51 -3.42 2.93 -14.14
C LYS A 51 -2.74 1.58 -14.20
N ASN A 52 -1.79 1.39 -15.11
CA ASN A 52 -1.03 0.15 -15.22
C ASN A 52 -0.19 -0.11 -13.97
N SER A 53 -0.03 -1.39 -13.61
CA SER A 53 0.87 -1.82 -12.53
C SER A 53 1.23 -3.29 -12.67
N THR A 54 2.51 -3.58 -12.87
CA THR A 54 3.01 -4.96 -12.91
C THR A 54 2.87 -5.65 -11.56
N ARG A 55 3.34 -4.99 -10.48
CA ARG A 55 3.34 -5.57 -9.13
C ARG A 55 1.93 -5.82 -8.60
N THR A 56 1.04 -4.85 -8.69
CA THR A 56 -0.34 -5.01 -8.23
C THR A 56 -1.07 -6.08 -9.01
N ARG A 57 -0.92 -6.10 -10.35
CA ARG A 57 -1.54 -7.13 -11.18
C ARG A 57 -1.00 -8.51 -10.80
N LEU A 58 0.32 -8.69 -10.81
CA LEU A 58 0.95 -9.97 -10.53
C LEU A 58 0.57 -10.51 -9.16
N SER A 59 0.62 -9.68 -8.11
CA SER A 59 0.35 -10.12 -6.74
C SER A 59 -1.11 -10.52 -6.51
N PHE A 60 -2.09 -9.81 -7.08
CA PHE A 60 -3.50 -10.18 -6.97
C PHE A 60 -3.86 -11.36 -7.88
N GLU A 61 -3.41 -11.36 -9.13
CA GLU A 61 -3.72 -12.42 -10.11
C GLU A 61 -3.12 -13.77 -9.66
N ALA A 62 -1.82 -13.78 -9.36
CA ALA A 62 -1.16 -14.97 -8.81
C ALA A 62 -1.73 -15.37 -7.43
N GLY A 63 -2.02 -14.40 -6.57
CA GLY A 63 -2.60 -14.64 -5.25
C GLY A 63 -3.94 -15.33 -5.33
N MET A 64 -4.86 -14.84 -6.15
CA MET A 64 -6.17 -15.43 -6.34
C MET A 64 -6.09 -16.84 -6.94
N HIS A 65 -5.22 -17.03 -7.95
CA HIS A 65 -4.97 -18.35 -8.52
C HIS A 65 -4.44 -19.36 -7.49
N GLN A 66 -3.45 -18.94 -6.68
CA GLN A 66 -2.89 -19.79 -5.62
C GLN A 66 -3.89 -20.13 -4.51
N LEU A 67 -4.94 -19.34 -4.33
CA LEU A 67 -6.05 -19.63 -3.41
C LEU A 67 -7.14 -20.51 -4.05
N GLY A 68 -6.96 -20.95 -5.30
CA GLY A 68 -7.90 -21.83 -6.02
C GLY A 68 -8.98 -21.10 -6.82
N GLY A 69 -8.95 -19.76 -6.85
CA GLY A 69 -9.89 -18.94 -7.60
C GLY A 69 -9.39 -18.54 -8.97
N ALA A 70 -10.18 -17.74 -9.66
CA ALA A 70 -9.87 -17.12 -10.95
C ALA A 70 -9.77 -15.60 -10.83
N ALA A 71 -8.93 -14.98 -11.67
CA ALA A 71 -8.83 -13.54 -11.75
C ALA A 71 -9.10 -13.04 -13.17
N ILE A 72 -9.92 -11.99 -13.30
CA ILE A 72 -10.24 -11.33 -14.57
C ILE A 72 -9.63 -9.93 -14.54
N TYR A 73 -8.75 -9.66 -15.49
CA TYR A 73 -8.15 -8.33 -15.66
C TYR A 73 -8.97 -7.50 -16.64
N LEU A 74 -9.40 -6.32 -16.20
CA LEU A 74 -10.10 -5.33 -17.02
C LEU A 74 -9.30 -4.02 -17.03
N ASN A 75 -8.91 -3.57 -18.22
CA ASN A 75 -8.39 -2.22 -18.42
C ASN A 75 -9.58 -1.30 -18.74
N THR A 76 -9.68 -0.15 -18.08
CA THR A 76 -10.78 0.79 -18.31
C THR A 76 -10.81 1.29 -19.77
N ARG A 77 -9.65 1.40 -20.45
CA ARG A 77 -9.56 1.79 -21.87
C ARG A 77 -10.27 0.81 -22.79
N ASP A 78 -10.34 -0.45 -22.40
CA ASP A 78 -10.94 -1.54 -23.20
C ASP A 78 -12.35 -1.91 -22.71
N SER A 79 -12.88 -1.18 -21.70
CA SER A 79 -14.19 -1.41 -21.09
C SER A 79 -15.15 -0.23 -21.30
N GLN A 80 -16.42 -0.42 -20.98
CA GLN A 80 -17.45 0.62 -21.05
C GLN A 80 -17.21 1.73 -20.03
N LEU A 81 -16.55 1.46 -18.90
CA LEU A 81 -16.14 2.47 -17.91
C LEU A 81 -15.30 3.60 -18.57
N GLY A 82 -14.36 3.23 -19.44
CA GLY A 82 -13.58 4.21 -20.22
C GLY A 82 -14.36 4.90 -21.35
N ARG A 83 -15.60 4.48 -21.59
CA ARG A 83 -16.49 5.02 -22.63
C ARG A 83 -17.68 5.79 -22.07
N GLY A 84 -17.66 6.14 -20.77
CA GLY A 84 -18.66 6.98 -20.12
C GLY A 84 -19.80 6.23 -19.44
N GLU A 85 -19.69 4.91 -19.21
CA GLU A 85 -20.61 4.18 -18.35
C GLU A 85 -20.52 4.74 -16.92
N PRO A 86 -21.65 5.02 -16.23
CA PRO A 86 -21.65 5.44 -14.85
C PRO A 86 -20.96 4.40 -13.95
N VAL A 87 -20.17 4.88 -12.99
CA VAL A 87 -19.46 4.00 -12.04
C VAL A 87 -20.43 3.11 -11.25
N GLU A 88 -21.61 3.64 -10.94
CA GLU A 88 -22.69 2.95 -10.23
C GLU A 88 -23.24 1.77 -11.03
N ASP A 89 -23.43 1.95 -12.33
CA ASP A 89 -23.95 0.90 -13.22
C ASP A 89 -22.91 -0.21 -13.39
N ALA A 90 -21.66 0.14 -13.62
CA ALA A 90 -20.56 -0.80 -13.67
C ALA A 90 -20.45 -1.62 -12.37
N ALA A 91 -20.56 -0.97 -11.20
CA ALA A 91 -20.55 -1.63 -9.90
C ALA A 91 -21.70 -2.63 -9.76
N GLN A 92 -22.92 -2.23 -10.17
CA GLN A 92 -24.10 -3.08 -10.14
C GLN A 92 -23.96 -4.31 -11.05
N VAL A 93 -23.39 -4.17 -12.24
CA VAL A 93 -23.19 -5.27 -13.19
C VAL A 93 -22.09 -6.20 -12.71
N MET A 94 -20.88 -5.68 -12.45
CA MET A 94 -19.72 -6.50 -12.09
C MET A 94 -19.95 -7.29 -10.80
N SER A 95 -20.54 -6.63 -9.77
CA SER A 95 -20.76 -7.27 -8.48
C SER A 95 -21.82 -8.39 -8.47
N ARG A 96 -22.52 -8.61 -9.58
CA ARG A 96 -23.40 -9.76 -9.79
C ARG A 96 -22.73 -10.95 -10.48
N MET A 97 -21.51 -10.75 -10.99
CA MET A 97 -20.80 -11.74 -11.81
C MET A 97 -19.51 -12.24 -11.16
N CYS A 98 -19.11 -11.68 -10.00
CA CYS A 98 -17.89 -12.04 -9.29
C CYS A 98 -18.08 -12.04 -7.77
N ASP A 99 -17.07 -12.48 -7.05
CA ASP A 99 -17.08 -12.58 -5.59
C ASP A 99 -16.38 -11.43 -4.89
N ILE A 100 -15.43 -10.78 -5.56
CA ILE A 100 -14.63 -9.67 -5.03
C ILE A 100 -14.09 -8.82 -6.19
N ILE A 101 -13.94 -7.51 -5.95
CA ILE A 101 -13.44 -6.57 -6.96
C ILE A 101 -12.24 -5.80 -6.38
N MET A 102 -11.17 -5.68 -7.16
CA MET A 102 -10.05 -4.78 -6.86
C MET A 102 -10.03 -3.66 -7.91
N ILE A 103 -9.88 -2.41 -7.46
CA ILE A 103 -9.85 -1.24 -8.34
C ILE A 103 -8.55 -0.46 -8.13
N ARG A 104 -7.86 -0.13 -9.22
CA ARG A 104 -6.73 0.79 -9.24
C ARG A 104 -7.06 1.95 -10.18
N THR A 105 -7.27 3.11 -9.61
CA THR A 105 -7.79 4.31 -10.31
C THR A 105 -7.07 5.59 -9.85
N PHE A 106 -7.60 6.75 -10.22
CA PHE A 106 -7.06 8.05 -9.82
C PHE A 106 -7.70 8.55 -8.52
N GLY A 107 -8.97 8.87 -8.51
CA GLY A 107 -9.64 9.51 -7.37
C GLY A 107 -10.26 8.51 -6.40
N GLN A 108 -10.15 8.81 -5.09
CA GLN A 108 -10.77 7.99 -4.05
C GLN A 108 -12.29 7.98 -4.17
N GLU A 109 -12.90 9.08 -4.60
CA GLU A 109 -14.36 9.21 -4.80
C GLU A 109 -14.91 8.16 -5.80
N ILE A 110 -14.11 7.74 -6.77
CA ILE A 110 -14.51 6.70 -7.75
C ILE A 110 -14.71 5.37 -7.03
N ILE A 111 -13.75 4.98 -6.18
CA ILE A 111 -13.84 3.74 -5.41
C ILE A 111 -14.96 3.82 -4.38
N ASP A 112 -15.15 4.96 -3.74
CA ASP A 112 -16.21 5.17 -2.75
C ASP A 112 -17.60 5.06 -3.38
N ARG A 113 -17.81 5.61 -4.58
CA ARG A 113 -19.07 5.48 -5.34
C ARG A 113 -19.28 4.03 -5.78
N PHE A 114 -18.22 3.37 -6.26
CA PHE A 114 -18.27 1.99 -6.69
C PHE A 114 -18.64 1.06 -5.53
N SER A 115 -17.98 1.20 -4.37
CA SER A 115 -18.21 0.35 -3.20
C SER A 115 -19.63 0.45 -2.66
N ARG A 116 -20.21 1.67 -2.62
CA ARG A 116 -21.61 1.90 -2.18
C ARG A 116 -22.65 1.21 -3.06
N ASN A 117 -22.31 0.91 -4.31
CA ASN A 117 -23.19 0.26 -5.27
C ASN A 117 -22.82 -1.22 -5.54
N SER A 118 -21.76 -1.72 -4.91
CA SER A 118 -21.29 -3.08 -5.05
C SER A 118 -22.02 -4.05 -4.10
N ARG A 119 -22.32 -5.26 -4.59
CA ARG A 119 -22.83 -6.38 -3.78
C ARG A 119 -21.73 -7.30 -3.27
N VAL A 120 -20.48 -6.98 -3.59
CA VAL A 120 -19.30 -7.77 -3.21
C VAL A 120 -18.24 -6.84 -2.60
N PRO A 121 -17.29 -7.36 -1.81
CA PRO A 121 -16.18 -6.57 -1.31
C PRO A 121 -15.43 -5.86 -2.43
N VAL A 122 -14.99 -4.62 -2.12
CA VAL A 122 -14.13 -3.82 -2.99
C VAL A 122 -12.82 -3.56 -2.27
N ILE A 123 -11.71 -3.74 -2.98
CA ILE A 123 -10.35 -3.47 -2.51
C ILE A 123 -9.78 -2.30 -3.29
N ASN A 124 -9.21 -1.32 -2.59
CA ASN A 124 -8.39 -0.27 -3.17
C ASN A 124 -7.00 -0.82 -3.54
N GLY A 125 -6.75 -1.02 -4.82
CA GLY A 125 -5.43 -1.38 -5.35
C GLY A 125 -4.44 -0.23 -5.38
N LEU A 126 -4.92 1.00 -5.49
CA LEU A 126 -4.29 2.31 -5.35
C LEU A 126 -5.22 3.41 -5.84
N THR A 127 -5.26 4.53 -5.12
CA THR A 127 -5.74 5.84 -5.59
C THR A 127 -4.64 6.90 -5.44
N ASN A 128 -4.91 8.14 -5.83
CA ASN A 128 -4.01 9.26 -5.58
C ASN A 128 -3.91 9.61 -4.09
N GLU A 129 -4.92 9.24 -3.31
CA GLU A 129 -5.02 9.55 -1.89
C GLU A 129 -4.51 8.41 -1.00
N HIS A 130 -4.67 7.14 -1.41
CA HIS A 130 -4.36 5.99 -0.58
C HIS A 130 -3.76 4.80 -1.34
N HIS A 131 -2.86 4.07 -0.66
CA HIS A 131 -2.32 2.78 -1.11
C HIS A 131 -2.29 1.75 0.05
N PRO A 132 -3.46 1.37 0.59
CA PRO A 132 -3.53 0.58 1.82
C PRO A 132 -2.88 -0.81 1.69
N CYS A 133 -3.00 -1.46 0.52
CA CYS A 133 -2.40 -2.78 0.29
C CYS A 133 -0.87 -2.77 0.36
N GLN A 134 -0.22 -1.66 -0.02
CA GLN A 134 1.22 -1.53 0.09
C GLN A 134 1.61 -1.37 1.56
N VAL A 135 1.04 -0.40 2.25
CA VAL A 135 1.42 -0.13 3.65
C VAL A 135 1.10 -1.33 4.55
N PHE A 136 0.07 -2.13 4.24
CA PHE A 136 -0.15 -3.38 4.96
C PHE A 136 1.01 -4.38 4.76
N ALA A 137 1.54 -4.48 3.54
CA ALA A 137 2.73 -5.32 3.28
C ALA A 137 3.98 -4.79 4.00
N ASP A 138 4.14 -3.46 4.05
CA ASP A 138 5.27 -2.80 4.71
C ASP A 138 5.23 -3.06 6.23
N VAL A 139 4.08 -2.83 6.87
CA VAL A 139 3.87 -3.13 8.29
C VAL A 139 4.11 -4.61 8.59
N PHE A 140 3.57 -5.51 7.76
CA PHE A 140 3.80 -6.94 7.91
C PHE A 140 5.29 -7.30 7.77
N THR A 141 6.00 -6.71 6.80
CA THR A 141 7.45 -6.92 6.60
C THR A 141 8.24 -6.44 7.82
N TYR A 142 7.90 -5.27 8.35
CA TYR A 142 8.52 -4.80 9.58
C TYR A 142 8.34 -5.81 10.73
N ILE A 143 7.10 -6.30 10.90
CA ILE A 143 6.76 -7.26 11.97
C ILE A 143 7.53 -8.59 11.81
N GLU A 144 7.72 -9.08 10.59
CA GLU A 144 8.52 -10.28 10.33
C GLU A 144 9.98 -10.12 10.75
N HIS A 145 10.57 -8.95 10.52
CA HIS A 145 11.99 -8.71 10.77
C HIS A 145 12.29 -8.23 12.19
N ARG A 146 11.37 -7.49 12.82
CA ARG A 146 11.64 -6.75 14.08
C ARG A 146 10.58 -6.95 15.17
N GLY A 147 9.53 -7.71 14.92
CA GLY A 147 8.41 -7.86 15.85
C GLY A 147 7.50 -6.62 15.85
N SER A 148 6.79 -6.37 16.93
CA SER A 148 5.77 -5.31 16.97
C SER A 148 6.29 -3.94 16.54
N ILE A 149 5.52 -3.29 15.66
CA ILE A 149 5.75 -1.90 15.22
C ILE A 149 5.20 -0.87 16.24
N THR A 150 4.34 -1.30 17.17
CA THR A 150 3.74 -0.43 18.20
C THR A 150 4.81 0.30 19.00
N GLY A 151 4.66 1.61 19.17
CA GLY A 151 5.61 2.46 19.89
C GLY A 151 6.93 2.71 19.15
N LYS A 152 7.07 2.27 17.90
CA LYS A 152 8.26 2.53 17.08
C LYS A 152 8.12 3.86 16.33
N THR A 153 9.22 4.30 15.74
CA THR A 153 9.27 5.48 14.89
C THR A 153 9.59 5.09 13.46
N VAL A 154 8.77 5.53 12.53
CA VAL A 154 8.96 5.42 11.09
C VAL A 154 9.37 6.79 10.57
N ALA A 155 10.46 6.90 9.81
CA ALA A 155 10.82 8.12 9.11
C ALA A 155 10.32 8.04 7.67
N TRP A 156 9.51 9.01 7.28
CA TRP A 156 9.13 9.28 5.90
C TRP A 156 9.94 10.44 5.35
N VAL A 157 10.64 10.23 4.25
CA VAL A 157 11.44 11.25 3.57
C VAL A 157 11.02 11.32 2.11
N GLY A 158 10.30 12.37 1.71
CA GLY A 158 9.85 12.50 0.33
C GLY A 158 8.57 13.31 0.17
N ASP A 159 7.83 13.07 -0.91
CA ASP A 159 6.55 13.73 -1.22
C ASP A 159 5.43 13.33 -0.26
N ALA A 160 4.52 14.26 0.06
CA ALA A 160 3.29 13.94 0.76
C ALA A 160 2.27 13.32 -0.21
N ASN A 161 2.51 12.06 -0.59
CA ASN A 161 1.70 11.29 -1.52
C ASN A 161 0.80 10.26 -0.84
N ASN A 162 0.14 9.41 -1.62
CA ASN A 162 -0.77 8.36 -1.15
C ASN A 162 -0.12 7.33 -0.22
N MET A 163 1.20 7.11 -0.34
CA MET A 163 1.93 6.23 0.57
C MET A 163 2.02 6.86 1.96
N LEU A 164 2.41 8.14 2.05
CA LEU A 164 2.45 8.84 3.33
C LEU A 164 1.09 8.84 4.02
N TYR A 165 0.00 9.20 3.33
CA TYR A 165 -1.33 9.21 3.96
C TYR A 165 -1.75 7.83 4.47
N SER A 166 -1.40 6.77 3.76
CA SER A 166 -1.64 5.41 4.23
C SER A 166 -0.78 5.03 5.44
N TRP A 167 0.48 5.51 5.51
CA TRP A 167 1.35 5.36 6.68
C TRP A 167 0.81 6.10 7.91
N LEU A 168 0.24 7.31 7.72
CA LEU A 168 -0.38 8.08 8.81
C LEU A 168 -1.61 7.36 9.38
N GLN A 169 -2.43 6.74 8.54
CA GLN A 169 -3.54 5.91 8.99
C GLN A 169 -3.05 4.65 9.73
N ALA A 170 -2.01 4.00 9.21
CA ALA A 170 -1.41 2.83 9.87
C ALA A 170 -0.83 3.18 11.23
N ALA A 171 -0.25 4.38 11.39
CA ALA A 171 0.26 4.86 12.67
C ALA A 171 -0.83 5.02 13.72
N GLU A 172 -2.02 5.50 13.33
CA GLU A 172 -3.18 5.55 14.23
C GLU A 172 -3.62 4.16 14.67
N VAL A 173 -3.74 3.22 13.72
CA VAL A 173 -4.22 1.86 13.98
C VAL A 173 -3.23 1.07 14.84
N PHE A 174 -1.94 1.09 14.52
CA PHE A 174 -0.92 0.27 15.20
C PHE A 174 -0.21 0.98 16.35
N GLY A 175 -0.46 2.26 16.58
CA GLY A 175 0.12 3.00 17.71
C GLY A 175 1.62 3.27 17.58
N PHE A 176 2.16 3.43 16.37
CA PHE A 176 3.52 3.90 16.12
C PHE A 176 3.54 5.40 15.77
N HIS A 177 4.72 5.99 15.57
CA HIS A 177 4.88 7.40 15.23
C HIS A 177 5.56 7.58 13.88
N VAL A 178 5.15 8.59 13.08
CA VAL A 178 5.77 8.91 11.80
C VAL A 178 6.47 10.26 11.88
N ASN A 179 7.79 10.27 11.74
CA ASN A 179 8.57 11.48 11.49
C ASN A 179 8.52 11.76 9.99
N VAL A 180 7.98 12.92 9.61
CA VAL A 180 7.77 13.28 8.20
C VAL A 180 8.68 14.41 7.81
N SER A 181 9.41 14.28 6.69
CA SER A 181 10.09 15.41 6.06
C SER A 181 9.74 15.47 4.58
N THR A 182 9.15 16.61 4.20
CA THR A 182 8.75 16.94 2.82
C THR A 182 9.40 18.27 2.42
N PRO A 183 9.79 18.48 1.15
CA PRO A 183 10.22 19.80 0.68
C PRO A 183 9.06 20.80 0.66
N ALA A 184 9.37 22.08 0.76
CA ALA A 184 8.39 23.14 0.69
C ALA A 184 7.56 23.08 -0.61
N GLY A 185 6.25 23.17 -0.47
CA GLY A 185 5.29 23.04 -1.58
C GLY A 185 4.83 21.60 -1.87
N TYR A 186 5.39 20.62 -1.15
CA TYR A 186 4.98 19.21 -1.20
C TYR A 186 4.53 18.73 0.18
N ASP A 187 3.99 19.65 0.95
CA ASP A 187 3.58 19.46 2.33
C ASP A 187 2.32 18.59 2.46
N ILE A 188 2.10 18.08 3.67
CA ILE A 188 0.91 17.31 4.01
C ILE A 188 -0.36 18.16 3.75
N ASN A 189 -1.28 17.62 2.97
CA ASN A 189 -2.62 18.18 2.85
C ASN A 189 -3.46 17.80 4.09
N PRO A 190 -3.82 18.76 4.96
CA PRO A 190 -4.54 18.45 6.20
C PRO A 190 -5.95 17.87 5.95
N ALA A 191 -6.53 18.04 4.76
CA ALA A 191 -7.82 17.46 4.41
C ALA A 191 -7.77 15.93 4.25
N LEU A 192 -6.58 15.35 4.05
CA LEU A 192 -6.35 13.91 3.90
C LEU A 192 -5.87 13.23 5.19
N VAL A 193 -5.76 13.98 6.27
CA VAL A 193 -5.33 13.47 7.59
C VAL A 193 -6.46 13.65 8.58
N SER A 194 -6.72 12.62 9.39
CA SER A 194 -7.68 12.74 10.49
C SER A 194 -7.28 13.90 11.42
N PRO A 195 -8.19 14.85 11.76
CA PRO A 195 -7.88 15.93 12.69
C PRO A 195 -7.46 15.43 14.10
N ALA A 196 -7.80 14.20 14.43
CA ALA A 196 -7.43 13.57 15.69
C ALA A 196 -6.06 12.89 15.65
N ASN A 197 -5.44 12.77 14.46
CA ASN A 197 -4.17 12.09 14.31
C ASN A 197 -3.03 12.90 14.94
N GLN A 198 -2.48 12.38 16.05
CA GLN A 198 -1.32 12.93 16.76
C GLN A 198 -0.09 12.02 16.60
N ARG A 199 -0.10 11.09 15.66
CA ARG A 199 0.94 10.08 15.47
C ARG A 199 1.99 10.50 14.44
N TYR A 200 2.16 11.79 14.19
CA TYR A 200 3.23 12.27 13.32
C TYR A 200 3.84 13.59 13.78
N THR A 201 5.07 13.83 13.37
CA THR A 201 5.80 15.09 13.56
C THR A 201 6.47 15.48 12.25
N VAL A 202 6.34 16.75 11.85
CA VAL A 202 6.95 17.28 10.62
C VAL A 202 8.31 17.91 10.94
N PHE A 203 9.32 17.52 10.19
CA PHE A 203 10.70 18.02 10.27
C PHE A 203 11.07 18.75 8.99
N LYS A 204 11.79 19.86 9.12
CA LYS A 204 12.28 20.62 7.96
C LYS A 204 13.50 19.95 7.30
N ASP A 205 14.33 19.29 8.10
CA ASP A 205 15.52 18.57 7.65
C ASP A 205 15.22 17.07 7.59
N PRO A 206 15.41 16.42 6.44
CA PRO A 206 15.19 14.98 6.32
C PRO A 206 16.13 14.14 7.22
N SER A 207 17.30 14.66 7.58
CA SER A 207 18.20 13.98 8.50
C SER A 207 17.64 13.95 9.94
N ASP A 208 16.96 15.02 10.36
CA ASP A 208 16.33 15.09 11.68
C ASP A 208 15.10 14.15 11.75
N ALA A 209 14.36 14.00 10.66
CA ALA A 209 13.28 13.03 10.60
C ALA A 209 13.77 11.58 10.77
N CYS A 210 14.98 11.28 10.30
CA CYS A 210 15.59 9.96 10.44
C CYS A 210 16.16 9.67 11.83
N GLU A 211 16.38 10.70 12.68
CA GLU A 211 17.03 10.53 13.98
C GLU A 211 16.28 9.50 14.85
N GLY A 212 16.98 8.43 15.22
CA GLY A 212 16.45 7.37 16.07
C GLY A 212 15.31 6.54 15.45
N ALA A 213 14.98 6.70 14.16
CA ALA A 213 13.94 5.94 13.49
C ALA A 213 14.23 4.43 13.47
N ASN A 214 13.19 3.61 13.59
CA ASN A 214 13.27 2.15 13.51
C ASN A 214 13.08 1.63 12.09
N LEU A 215 12.47 2.45 11.23
CA LEU A 215 12.25 2.23 9.82
C LEU A 215 12.42 3.56 9.10
N VAL A 216 13.16 3.55 7.98
CA VAL A 216 13.22 4.67 7.04
C VAL A 216 12.56 4.23 5.74
N THR A 217 11.62 5.01 5.25
CA THR A 217 10.92 4.72 4.00
C THR A 217 10.74 5.96 3.15
N THR A 218 10.68 5.78 1.85
CA THR A 218 10.48 6.83 0.85
C THR A 218 9.71 6.27 -0.35
N ASP A 219 9.34 7.14 -1.26
CA ASP A 219 8.77 6.78 -2.56
C ASP A 219 9.37 7.69 -3.65
N VAL A 220 9.15 7.34 -4.91
CA VAL A 220 9.59 8.14 -6.06
C VAL A 220 9.13 9.60 -5.94
N TRP A 221 10.01 10.52 -6.28
CA TRP A 221 9.67 11.93 -6.25
C TRP A 221 8.68 12.32 -7.35
N THR A 222 8.70 11.60 -8.48
CA THR A 222 7.76 11.81 -9.58
C THR A 222 6.94 10.55 -9.79
N SER A 223 5.70 10.56 -9.28
CA SER A 223 4.75 9.46 -9.46
C SER A 223 4.24 9.37 -10.90
N MET A 224 3.73 8.20 -11.29
CA MET A 224 3.13 7.99 -12.60
C MET A 224 1.98 8.97 -12.87
N GLY A 225 2.06 9.68 -14.01
CA GLY A 225 1.11 10.72 -14.43
C GLY A 225 1.59 12.14 -14.17
N TYR A 226 2.73 12.34 -13.50
CA TYR A 226 3.34 13.63 -13.20
C TYR A 226 4.69 13.84 -13.89
N GLU A 227 4.98 13.09 -14.97
CA GLU A 227 6.26 13.11 -15.68
C GLU A 227 6.62 14.49 -16.22
N GLN A 228 5.62 15.33 -16.52
CA GLN A 228 5.82 16.71 -16.98
C GLN A 228 6.39 17.63 -15.88
N GLU A 229 6.23 17.27 -14.61
CA GLU A 229 6.74 18.02 -13.46
C GLU A 229 8.14 17.57 -13.03
N ASN A 230 8.69 16.54 -13.66
CA ASN A 230 9.91 15.86 -13.20
C ASN A 230 11.08 16.83 -12.92
N ALA A 231 11.37 17.74 -13.84
CA ALA A 231 12.50 18.70 -13.67
C ALA A 231 12.31 19.64 -12.46
N ALA A 232 11.08 20.09 -12.21
CA ALA A 232 10.77 20.95 -11.06
C ALA A 232 10.86 20.14 -9.74
N ARG A 233 10.38 18.89 -9.76
CA ARG A 233 10.44 17.99 -8.61
C ARG A 233 11.89 17.62 -8.24
N LEU A 234 12.71 17.23 -9.20
CA LEU A 234 14.13 16.93 -8.97
C LEU A 234 14.85 18.12 -8.28
N LYS A 235 14.52 19.36 -8.66
CA LYS A 235 15.09 20.54 -8.03
C LYS A 235 14.53 20.78 -6.62
N ALA A 236 13.23 20.56 -6.40
CA ALA A 236 12.59 20.77 -5.10
C ALA A 236 13.04 19.73 -4.07
N PHE A 237 13.29 18.49 -4.52
CA PHE A 237 13.71 17.38 -3.69
C PHE A 237 15.24 17.24 -3.53
N ASP A 238 16.01 18.22 -4.02
CA ASP A 238 17.45 18.26 -3.78
C ASP A 238 17.74 18.24 -2.27
N GLY A 239 18.52 17.23 -1.82
CA GLY A 239 18.78 16.97 -0.39
C GLY A 239 17.82 15.98 0.29
N TRP A 240 16.70 15.58 -0.34
CA TRP A 240 15.77 14.58 0.22
C TRP A 240 16.11 13.12 -0.16
N ILE A 241 17.21 12.85 -0.86
CA ILE A 241 17.69 11.48 -1.11
C ILE A 241 17.95 10.75 0.22
N VAL A 242 17.41 9.54 0.38
CA VAL A 242 17.77 8.65 1.49
C VAL A 242 19.11 7.99 1.15
N ASP A 243 20.16 8.43 1.82
CA ASP A 243 21.53 7.99 1.65
C ASP A 243 22.09 7.35 2.93
N GLY A 244 23.32 6.86 2.87
CA GLY A 244 23.99 6.25 4.02
C GLY A 244 24.19 7.22 5.20
N ALA A 245 24.22 8.53 4.98
CA ALA A 245 24.31 9.51 6.06
C ALA A 245 23.01 9.57 6.86
N LYS A 246 21.85 9.59 6.18
CA LYS A 246 20.52 9.55 6.83
C LYS A 246 20.27 8.22 7.50
N MET A 247 20.63 7.09 6.87
CA MET A 247 20.52 5.78 7.51
C MET A 247 21.38 5.64 8.78
N LYS A 248 22.53 6.32 8.86
CA LYS A 248 23.36 6.36 10.09
C LYS A 248 22.73 7.16 11.24
N ARG A 249 21.80 8.08 10.96
CA ARG A 249 21.04 8.82 11.99
C ARG A 249 19.93 7.95 12.59
N ALA A 250 19.42 6.99 11.84
CA ALA A 250 18.43 6.04 12.31
C ALA A 250 19.04 5.03 13.33
N ASN A 251 18.20 4.26 13.97
CA ASN A 251 18.66 3.19 14.84
C ASN A 251 19.55 2.22 14.09
N LYS A 252 20.55 1.66 14.76
CA LYS A 252 21.49 0.70 14.16
C LYS A 252 20.77 -0.48 13.47
N GLU A 253 19.66 -0.92 14.05
CA GLU A 253 18.83 -2.02 13.54
C GLU A 253 17.67 -1.52 12.65
N ALA A 254 17.66 -0.25 12.24
CA ALA A 254 16.62 0.29 11.38
C ALA A 254 16.57 -0.46 10.05
N LEU A 255 15.37 -0.68 9.54
CA LEU A 255 15.13 -1.18 8.20
C LEU A 255 14.99 -0.03 7.20
N PHE A 256 15.29 -0.30 5.94
CA PHE A 256 14.93 0.54 4.81
C PHE A 256 13.87 -0.17 3.96
N MET A 257 12.80 0.56 3.58
CA MET A 257 11.72 0.07 2.71
C MET A 257 11.42 1.07 1.60
N HIS A 258 10.93 0.56 0.47
CA HIS A 258 10.51 1.32 -0.70
C HIS A 258 9.51 0.51 -1.52
N CYS A 259 8.34 1.07 -1.79
CA CYS A 259 7.25 0.38 -2.50
C CYS A 259 7.56 -0.02 -3.96
N LEU A 260 8.68 0.45 -4.52
CA LEU A 260 9.14 0.22 -5.89
C LEU A 260 8.13 0.68 -6.99
N PRO A 261 8.61 1.12 -8.18
CA PRO A 261 10.01 1.16 -8.62
C PRO A 261 10.81 2.24 -7.88
N ALA A 262 12.14 2.10 -7.81
CA ALA A 262 13.01 3.08 -7.20
C ALA A 262 14.00 3.64 -8.22
N HIS A 263 14.30 4.94 -8.10
CA HIS A 263 15.29 5.62 -8.94
C HIS A 263 16.57 5.87 -8.11
N ARG A 264 17.54 4.96 -8.27
CA ARG A 264 18.83 5.09 -7.58
C ARG A 264 19.54 6.38 -7.99
N GLY A 265 19.90 7.18 -6.99
CA GLY A 265 20.49 8.50 -7.18
C GLY A 265 19.49 9.67 -7.18
N GLU A 266 18.19 9.36 -7.09
CA GLU A 266 17.11 10.33 -6.84
C GLU A 266 16.63 10.19 -5.39
N GLU A 267 15.48 9.54 -5.14
CA GLU A 267 14.91 9.40 -3.79
C GLU A 267 15.71 8.47 -2.85
N VAL A 268 16.52 7.59 -3.40
CA VAL A 268 17.35 6.65 -2.63
C VAL A 268 18.71 6.41 -3.30
N SER A 269 19.77 6.30 -2.50
CA SER A 269 21.09 5.90 -3.01
C SER A 269 21.18 4.39 -3.25
N ALA A 270 22.03 3.98 -4.20
CA ALA A 270 22.28 2.56 -4.46
C ALA A 270 22.80 1.82 -3.21
N GLU A 271 23.68 2.45 -2.44
CA GLU A 271 24.22 1.86 -1.21
C GLU A 271 23.16 1.55 -0.15
N VAL A 272 22.05 2.29 -0.13
CA VAL A 272 20.94 2.09 0.82
C VAL A 272 20.00 1.00 0.31
N ILE A 273 19.50 1.14 -0.91
CA ILE A 273 18.50 0.19 -1.43
C ILE A 273 19.07 -1.21 -1.66
N ASP A 274 20.35 -1.31 -2.00
CA ASP A 274 21.07 -2.58 -2.19
C ASP A 274 21.87 -2.99 -0.94
N GLY A 275 21.75 -2.23 0.15
CA GLY A 275 22.49 -2.41 1.40
C GLY A 275 21.84 -3.40 2.37
N PRO A 276 22.53 -3.73 3.47
CA PRO A 276 22.11 -4.79 4.40
C PRO A 276 20.89 -4.44 5.25
N GLN A 277 20.49 -3.17 5.33
CA GLN A 277 19.29 -2.73 6.05
C GLN A 277 18.05 -2.71 5.15
N SER A 278 18.23 -2.88 3.84
CA SER A 278 17.14 -2.89 2.86
C SER A 278 16.41 -4.23 2.87
N VAL A 279 15.09 -4.15 2.94
CA VAL A 279 14.18 -5.31 2.86
C VAL A 279 13.15 -5.15 1.74
N VAL A 280 13.48 -4.36 0.71
CA VAL A 280 12.57 -4.01 -0.39
C VAL A 280 12.09 -5.22 -1.20
N TRP A 281 12.88 -6.29 -1.28
CA TRP A 281 12.50 -7.50 -2.01
C TRP A 281 11.52 -8.35 -1.22
N GLU A 282 11.73 -8.48 0.09
CA GLU A 282 10.81 -9.14 1.02
C GLU A 282 9.50 -8.35 1.13
N GLU A 283 9.58 -7.02 1.18
CA GLU A 283 8.43 -6.11 1.12
C GLU A 283 7.61 -6.33 -0.15
N ALA A 284 8.26 -6.39 -1.30
CA ALA A 284 7.61 -6.68 -2.59
C ALA A 284 6.98 -8.07 -2.62
N GLU A 285 7.64 -9.10 -2.09
CA GLU A 285 7.09 -10.46 -1.97
C GLU A 285 5.89 -10.49 -1.03
N ASN A 286 5.97 -9.80 0.10
CA ASN A 286 4.93 -9.80 1.11
C ASN A 286 3.61 -9.22 0.62
N ARG A 287 3.62 -8.40 -0.42
CA ARG A 287 2.39 -7.98 -1.11
C ARG A 287 1.54 -9.16 -1.57
N LEU A 288 2.16 -10.21 -2.11
CA LEU A 288 1.43 -11.43 -2.50
C LEU A 288 0.74 -12.06 -1.28
N HIS A 289 1.45 -12.17 -0.16
CA HIS A 289 0.98 -12.91 1.00
C HIS A 289 -0.11 -12.17 1.77
N VAL A 290 0.05 -10.87 2.02
CA VAL A 290 -0.97 -10.05 2.68
C VAL A 290 -2.23 -9.92 1.83
N GLN A 291 -2.10 -9.80 0.51
CA GLN A 291 -3.25 -9.75 -0.39
C GLN A 291 -4.00 -11.08 -0.44
N LYS A 292 -3.32 -12.22 -0.34
CA LYS A 292 -3.99 -13.52 -0.20
C LYS A 292 -4.81 -13.59 1.09
N ALA A 293 -4.25 -13.15 2.21
CA ALA A 293 -4.99 -13.11 3.48
C ALA A 293 -6.19 -12.15 3.41
N LEU A 294 -6.02 -10.99 2.76
CA LEU A 294 -7.08 -10.01 2.57
C LEU A 294 -8.22 -10.56 1.68
N LEU A 295 -7.87 -11.21 0.56
CA LEU A 295 -8.84 -11.86 -0.32
C LEU A 295 -9.63 -12.94 0.42
N GLU A 296 -8.95 -13.83 1.16
CA GLU A 296 -9.57 -14.86 1.98
C GLU A 296 -10.52 -14.25 3.00
N TYR A 297 -10.07 -13.26 3.77
CA TYR A 297 -10.87 -12.60 4.80
C TYR A 297 -12.13 -11.97 4.23
N LEU A 298 -12.01 -11.17 3.17
CA LEU A 298 -13.13 -10.44 2.60
C LEU A 298 -14.17 -11.34 1.90
N VAL A 299 -13.73 -12.43 1.27
CA VAL A 299 -14.62 -13.36 0.58
C VAL A 299 -15.32 -14.28 1.56
N LEU A 300 -14.61 -14.83 2.56
CA LEU A 300 -15.17 -15.82 3.49
C LEU A 300 -15.95 -15.19 4.66
N ALA A 301 -15.66 -13.96 5.07
CA ALA A 301 -16.41 -13.27 6.13
C ALA A 301 -17.88 -12.95 5.77
N ARG A 302 -18.33 -13.40 4.59
CA ARG A 302 -19.72 -13.31 4.12
C ARG A 302 -20.60 -14.50 4.57
N VAL A 303 -20.00 -15.52 5.12
CA VAL A 303 -20.69 -16.74 5.55
C VAL A 303 -21.17 -16.64 6.99
#